data_f43073e7a57889212a6f77cdc4916f62
#
_entry.id   f43073e7a57889212a6f77cdc4916f62
#
_cell.length_a   1.000
_cell.length_b   1.000
_cell.length_c   1.000
_cell.angle_alpha   90.00
_cell.angle_beta   90.00
_cell.angle_gamma   90.00
#
_symmetry.space_group_name_H-M   'P 1'
#
loop_
_entity.id
_entity.type
_entity.pdbx_description
1 polymer ?
#
loop_
_entity_poly.entity_id
_entity_poly.type
_entity_poly.pdbx_seq_one_letter_code
_entity_poly.pdbx_strand_id
1 'polypeptide(L)'
;IKERKRCFGVGIDISKKAVKLAKYNAKIQHIDNRIKFLNSDIDNFYRDKYDLIVSNPPYIEHHKFNGLEKDIKNYEPKVALDGGIDGYSKIKLIIKKSLILIKKKGKLFLELGTNQIRETLKILNLNGFYKNKVVKDLANKDRCIISTKI
;
A
#
# COMPACT_ATOMS: atom_id res chain seq x y z
N ILE A 1 13.08 4.79 5.51
CA ILE A 1 13.46 6.04 6.19
C ILE A 1 14.65 5.79 7.10
N LYS A 2 14.69 4.69 7.86
CA LYS A 2 15.84 4.34 8.70
C LYS A 2 17.12 4.27 7.88
N GLU A 3 17.13 3.50 6.82
CA GLU A 3 18.30 3.27 5.94
C GLU A 3 18.62 4.47 5.02
N ARG A 4 17.71 5.41 4.87
CA ARG A 4 17.85 6.57 3.97
C ARG A 4 17.74 7.87 4.75
N LYS A 5 18.87 8.38 5.25
CA LYS A 5 18.94 9.55 6.16
C LYS A 5 18.31 10.85 5.60
N ARG A 6 18.27 11.01 4.27
CA ARG A 6 17.69 12.20 3.59
C ARG A 6 16.21 12.04 3.23
N CYS A 7 15.56 10.92 3.61
CA CYS A 7 14.15 10.70 3.33
C CYS A 7 13.28 11.12 4.50
N PHE A 8 12.16 11.76 4.18
CA PHE A 8 11.06 12.08 5.09
C PHE A 8 9.83 11.29 4.67
N GLY A 9 8.94 10.99 5.59
CA GLY A 9 7.77 10.18 5.30
C GLY A 9 6.51 10.61 6.03
N VAL A 10 5.38 10.22 5.44
CA VAL A 10 4.08 10.24 6.08
C VAL A 10 3.49 8.85 5.97
N GLY A 11 3.12 8.26 7.09
CA GLY A 11 2.35 7.02 7.15
C GLY A 11 0.91 7.31 7.54
N ILE A 12 -0.03 6.66 6.87
CA ILE A 12 -1.45 6.75 7.23
C ILE A 12 -2.02 5.36 7.49
N ASP A 13 -2.91 5.28 8.44
CA ASP A 13 -3.68 4.06 8.72
C ASP A 13 -5.03 4.44 9.32
N ILE A 14 -6.08 3.68 9.01
CA ILE A 14 -7.41 3.85 9.57
C ILE A 14 -7.47 3.42 11.03
N SER A 15 -6.58 2.54 11.46
CA SER A 15 -6.50 2.03 12.83
C SER A 15 -5.70 2.98 13.72
N LYS A 16 -6.36 3.58 14.70
CA LYS A 16 -5.69 4.37 15.76
C LYS A 16 -4.63 3.55 16.50
N LYS A 17 -4.87 2.24 16.70
CA LYS A 17 -3.92 1.33 17.36
C LYS A 17 -2.66 1.14 16.52
N ALA A 18 -2.82 0.89 15.22
CA ALA A 18 -1.69 0.76 14.29
C ALA A 18 -0.86 2.05 14.23
N VAL A 19 -1.51 3.21 14.14
CA VAL A 19 -0.83 4.51 14.17
C VAL A 19 -0.06 4.72 15.49
N LYS A 20 -0.64 4.34 16.64
CA LYS A 20 0.04 4.44 17.94
C LYS A 20 1.30 3.56 17.99
N LEU A 21 1.19 2.32 17.52
CA LEU A 21 2.31 1.39 17.45
C LEU A 21 3.39 1.88 16.48
N ALA A 22 3.01 2.38 15.30
CA ALA A 22 3.95 2.93 14.32
C ALA A 22 4.73 4.12 14.89
N LYS A 23 4.07 5.03 15.63
CA LYS A 23 4.74 6.14 16.33
C LYS A 23 5.72 5.65 17.39
N TYR A 24 5.34 4.65 18.16
CA TYR A 24 6.21 4.03 19.16
C TYR A 24 7.45 3.40 18.51
N ASN A 25 7.26 2.62 17.45
CA ASN A 25 8.36 2.00 16.69
C ASN A 25 9.30 3.04 16.06
N ALA A 26 8.78 4.16 15.59
CA ALA A 26 9.60 5.24 15.03
C ALA A 26 10.51 5.86 16.10
N LYS A 27 10.01 6.04 17.33
CA LYS A 27 10.82 6.51 18.48
C LYS A 27 11.93 5.54 18.83
N ILE A 28 11.62 4.24 18.97
CA ILE A 28 12.64 3.20 19.24
C ILE A 28 13.73 3.20 18.18
N GLN A 29 13.36 3.45 16.93
CA GLN A 29 14.31 3.46 15.81
C GLN A 29 14.96 4.84 15.59
N HIS A 30 14.70 5.84 16.43
CA HIS A 30 15.23 7.21 16.33
C HIS A 30 14.98 7.87 14.97
N ILE A 31 13.79 7.67 14.40
CA ILE A 31 13.37 8.25 13.12
C ILE A 31 12.09 9.09 13.23
N ASP A 32 11.57 9.29 14.42
CA ASP A 32 10.32 10.02 14.68
C ASP A 32 10.37 11.50 14.28
N ASN A 33 11.55 12.08 14.18
CA ASN A 33 11.77 13.43 13.63
C ASN A 33 11.66 13.49 12.09
N ARG A 34 11.70 12.35 11.39
CA ARG A 34 11.66 12.26 9.91
C ARG A 34 10.43 11.58 9.36
N ILE A 35 9.54 11.06 10.22
CA ILE A 35 8.30 10.42 9.80
C ILE A 35 7.12 10.89 10.66
N LYS A 36 6.01 11.21 10.01
CA LYS A 36 4.75 11.53 10.68
C LYS A 36 3.74 10.41 10.42
N PHE A 37 3.01 10.01 11.46
CA PHE A 37 1.92 9.05 11.32
C PHE A 37 0.59 9.71 11.64
N LEU A 38 -0.39 9.52 10.75
CA LEU A 38 -1.73 10.11 10.83
C LEU A 38 -2.79 9.01 10.82
N ASN A 39 -3.78 9.15 11.69
CA ASN A 39 -4.97 8.31 11.61
C ASN A 39 -5.89 8.91 10.54
N SER A 40 -5.92 8.29 9.38
CA SER A 40 -6.69 8.77 8.23
C SER A 40 -7.02 7.62 7.29
N ASP A 41 -8.18 7.69 6.66
CA ASP A 41 -8.47 6.90 5.47
C ASP A 41 -7.80 7.56 4.27
N ILE A 42 -7.32 6.73 3.33
CA ILE A 42 -6.73 7.21 2.07
C ILE A 42 -7.71 8.06 1.26
N ASP A 43 -9.01 7.79 1.36
CA ASP A 43 -10.04 8.57 0.69
C ASP A 43 -10.09 10.02 1.14
N ASN A 44 -9.79 10.27 2.39
CA ASN A 44 -9.82 11.60 3.00
C ASN A 44 -8.44 12.25 3.09
N PHE A 45 -7.41 11.62 2.49
CA PHE A 45 -6.05 12.12 2.54
C PHE A 45 -5.72 12.91 1.26
N TYR A 46 -5.40 14.22 1.40
CA TYR A 46 -5.13 15.14 0.30
C TYR A 46 -3.90 16.04 0.55
N ARG A 47 -3.03 15.64 1.47
CA ARG A 47 -1.86 16.45 1.84
C ARG A 47 -0.68 16.16 0.94
N ASP A 48 -0.03 17.24 0.50
CA ASP A 48 1.28 17.25 -0.17
C ASP A 48 1.36 16.43 -1.48
N LYS A 49 2.53 16.45 -2.06
CA LYS A 49 2.92 15.64 -3.22
C LYS A 49 4.17 14.84 -2.87
N TYR A 50 4.15 13.56 -3.20
CA TYR A 50 5.18 12.61 -2.81
C TYR A 50 6.00 12.14 -4.02
N ASP A 51 7.28 11.92 -3.80
CA ASP A 51 8.17 11.32 -4.79
C ASP A 51 7.94 9.81 -4.91
N LEU A 52 7.47 9.20 -3.80
CA LEU A 52 7.21 7.78 -3.69
C LEU A 52 5.99 7.53 -2.81
N ILE A 53 5.09 6.68 -3.27
CA ILE A 53 4.04 6.06 -2.46
C ILE A 53 4.29 4.56 -2.41
N VAL A 54 4.19 3.98 -1.22
CA VAL A 54 4.28 2.54 -0.97
C VAL A 54 2.98 2.10 -0.30
N SER A 55 2.36 1.05 -0.79
CA SER A 55 1.14 0.50 -0.21
C SER A 55 1.08 -1.02 -0.33
N ASN A 56 0.58 -1.64 0.75
CA ASN A 56 0.12 -3.01 0.77
C ASN A 56 -1.38 -2.98 1.08
N PRO A 57 -2.24 -2.80 0.08
CA PRO A 57 -3.68 -2.72 0.30
C PRO A 57 -4.28 -4.09 0.60
N PRO A 58 -5.42 -4.16 1.30
CA PRO A 58 -6.22 -5.37 1.35
C PRO A 58 -6.58 -5.85 -0.07
N TYR A 59 -6.38 -7.14 -0.33
CA TYR A 59 -6.57 -7.73 -1.66
C TYR A 59 -7.30 -9.09 -1.66
N ILE A 60 -7.79 -9.57 -0.51
CA ILE A 60 -8.50 -10.85 -0.42
C ILE A 60 -9.95 -10.64 -0.84
N GLU A 61 -10.41 -11.46 -1.77
CA GLU A 61 -11.80 -11.46 -2.23
C GLU A 61 -12.75 -11.97 -1.13
N HIS A 62 -13.94 -11.37 -1.01
CA HIS A 62 -14.92 -11.72 0.03
C HIS A 62 -15.17 -13.21 0.15
N HIS A 63 -15.36 -13.91 -0.96
CA HIS A 63 -15.68 -15.34 -0.93
C HIS A 63 -14.52 -16.21 -0.45
N LYS A 64 -13.28 -15.72 -0.49
CA LYS A 64 -12.09 -16.45 -0.03
C LYS A 64 -11.87 -16.38 1.48
N PHE A 65 -12.60 -15.52 2.20
CA PHE A 65 -12.45 -15.39 3.66
C PHE A 65 -12.70 -16.68 4.42
N ASN A 66 -13.66 -17.50 3.97
CA ASN A 66 -13.98 -18.76 4.65
C ASN A 66 -12.86 -19.80 4.52
N GLY A 67 -12.05 -19.72 3.48
CA GLY A 67 -10.91 -20.61 3.21
C GLY A 67 -9.57 -20.14 3.77
N LEU A 68 -9.53 -19.01 4.49
CA LEU A 68 -8.28 -18.53 5.10
C LEU A 68 -7.82 -19.44 6.23
N GLU A 69 -6.50 -19.54 6.38
CA GLU A 69 -5.86 -20.21 7.51
C GLU A 69 -6.39 -19.64 8.84
N LYS A 70 -6.53 -20.52 9.85
CA LYS A 70 -7.08 -20.14 11.16
C LYS A 70 -6.33 -18.98 11.81
N ASP A 71 -5.02 -18.93 11.66
CA ASP A 71 -4.19 -17.89 12.26
C ASP A 71 -4.47 -16.53 11.62
N ILE A 72 -4.57 -16.46 10.29
CA ILE A 72 -4.94 -15.21 9.58
C ILE A 72 -6.35 -14.78 10.01
N LYS A 73 -7.30 -15.72 10.02
CA LYS A 73 -8.70 -15.45 10.34
C LYS A 73 -8.93 -14.97 11.77
N ASN A 74 -8.13 -15.47 12.72
CA ASN A 74 -8.31 -15.18 14.15
C ASN A 74 -7.52 -13.97 14.63
N TYR A 75 -6.40 -13.64 14.00
CA TYR A 75 -5.47 -12.62 14.49
C TYR A 75 -5.39 -11.37 13.60
N GLU A 76 -5.72 -11.49 12.30
CA GLU A 76 -5.69 -10.33 11.41
C GLU A 76 -7.07 -9.64 11.36
N PRO A 77 -7.13 -8.31 11.51
CA PRO A 77 -8.38 -7.57 11.37
C PRO A 77 -8.97 -7.76 9.97
N LYS A 78 -10.23 -8.15 9.87
CA LYS A 78 -10.92 -8.36 8.58
C LYS A 78 -10.75 -7.16 7.62
N VAL A 79 -10.81 -5.95 8.15
CA VAL A 79 -10.63 -4.71 7.36
C VAL A 79 -9.24 -4.59 6.72
N ALA A 80 -8.22 -5.23 7.31
CA ALA A 80 -6.86 -5.24 6.76
C ALA A 80 -6.66 -6.26 5.64
N LEU A 81 -7.63 -7.15 5.44
CA LEU A 81 -7.58 -8.24 4.45
C LEU A 81 -8.54 -8.02 3.30
N ASP A 82 -9.67 -7.31 3.54
CA ASP A 82 -10.81 -7.19 2.65
C ASP A 82 -10.53 -6.31 1.43
N GLY A 83 -10.27 -6.96 0.29
CA GLY A 83 -10.11 -6.32 -1.02
C GLY A 83 -11.43 -6.05 -1.77
N GLY A 84 -12.59 -6.41 -1.18
CA GLY A 84 -13.90 -6.30 -1.80
C GLY A 84 -14.29 -7.56 -2.60
N ILE A 85 -15.34 -7.43 -3.41
CA ILE A 85 -15.94 -8.58 -4.13
C ILE A 85 -14.91 -9.25 -5.04
N ASP A 86 -14.15 -8.46 -5.79
CA ASP A 86 -13.17 -8.92 -6.80
C ASP A 86 -11.71 -8.86 -6.31
N GLY A 87 -11.47 -8.44 -5.06
CA GLY A 87 -10.14 -8.25 -4.50
C GLY A 87 -9.39 -7.02 -5.02
N TYR A 88 -9.98 -6.20 -5.90
CA TYR A 88 -9.34 -5.04 -6.51
C TYR A 88 -9.86 -3.69 -6.02
N SER A 89 -10.91 -3.66 -5.20
CA SER A 89 -11.54 -2.41 -4.78
C SER A 89 -10.55 -1.43 -4.14
N LYS A 90 -9.73 -1.91 -3.21
CA LYS A 90 -8.71 -1.09 -2.53
C LYS A 90 -7.53 -0.75 -3.44
N ILE A 91 -7.12 -1.66 -4.31
CA ILE A 91 -6.07 -1.44 -5.31
C ILE A 91 -6.48 -0.31 -6.27
N LYS A 92 -7.69 -0.36 -6.83
CA LYS A 92 -8.25 0.70 -7.69
C LYS A 92 -8.27 2.05 -7.00
N LEU A 93 -8.73 2.08 -5.74
CA LEU A 93 -8.77 3.27 -4.91
C LEU A 93 -7.38 3.89 -4.72
N ILE A 94 -6.38 3.09 -4.33
CA ILE A 94 -5.01 3.55 -4.11
C ILE A 94 -4.38 4.07 -5.40
N ILE A 95 -4.57 3.39 -6.52
CA ILE A 95 -4.06 3.86 -7.83
C ILE A 95 -4.67 5.23 -8.16
N LYS A 96 -6.00 5.38 -8.02
CA LYS A 96 -6.68 6.66 -8.26
C LYS A 96 -6.19 7.78 -7.35
N LYS A 97 -6.03 7.51 -6.05
CA LYS A 97 -5.50 8.49 -5.08
C LYS A 97 -4.03 8.83 -5.36
N SER A 98 -3.24 7.84 -5.77
CA SER A 98 -1.85 8.06 -6.12
C SER A 98 -1.68 9.03 -7.29
N LEU A 99 -2.62 9.12 -8.23
CA LEU A 99 -2.61 10.15 -9.29
C LEU A 99 -2.59 11.57 -8.72
N ILE A 100 -3.31 11.78 -7.62
CA ILE A 100 -3.41 13.09 -6.97
C ILE A 100 -2.18 13.36 -6.10
N LEU A 101 -1.68 12.35 -5.41
CA LEU A 101 -0.67 12.47 -4.36
C LEU A 101 0.77 12.32 -4.87
N ILE A 102 1.00 11.71 -6.02
CA ILE A 102 2.35 11.51 -6.58
C ILE A 102 2.72 12.68 -7.47
N LYS A 103 3.96 13.18 -7.33
CA LYS A 103 4.58 14.13 -8.27
C LYS A 103 4.71 13.52 -9.67
N LYS A 104 4.81 14.37 -10.72
CA LYS A 104 5.20 13.90 -12.06
C LYS A 104 6.54 13.16 -11.97
N LYS A 105 6.66 12.01 -12.64
CA LYS A 105 7.80 11.07 -12.56
C LYS A 105 8.01 10.41 -11.18
N GLY A 106 7.14 10.65 -10.21
CA GLY A 106 7.16 9.95 -8.92
C GLY A 106 6.70 8.49 -9.07
N LYS A 107 6.97 7.67 -8.07
CA LYS A 107 6.81 6.21 -8.13
C LYS A 107 5.71 5.71 -7.20
N LEU A 108 5.01 4.68 -7.66
CA LEU A 108 4.06 3.90 -6.88
C LEU A 108 4.57 2.47 -6.74
N PHE A 109 4.69 1.98 -5.51
CA PHE A 109 4.99 0.60 -5.16
C PHE A 109 3.74 -0.03 -4.57
N LEU A 110 3.24 -1.10 -5.19
CA LEU A 110 2.08 -1.85 -4.72
C LEU A 110 2.46 -3.29 -4.46
N GLU A 111 2.20 -3.75 -3.25
CA GLU A 111 2.13 -5.17 -2.95
C GLU A 111 0.76 -5.72 -3.34
N LEU A 112 0.71 -6.96 -3.83
CA LEU A 112 -0.48 -7.56 -4.42
C LEU A 112 -0.60 -9.04 -4.03
N GLY A 113 -1.80 -9.55 -4.08
CA GLY A 113 -2.05 -10.97 -3.97
C GLY A 113 -1.58 -11.74 -5.22
N THR A 114 -1.41 -13.04 -5.05
CA THR A 114 -1.08 -13.96 -6.15
C THR A 114 -2.10 -13.82 -7.28
N ASN A 115 -1.63 -13.78 -8.54
CA ASN A 115 -2.43 -13.65 -9.75
C ASN A 115 -3.09 -12.27 -9.99
N GLN A 116 -2.83 -11.25 -9.17
CA GLN A 116 -3.40 -9.92 -9.37
C GLN A 116 -2.56 -8.99 -10.25
N ILE A 117 -1.34 -9.37 -10.60
CA ILE A 117 -0.39 -8.53 -11.34
C ILE A 117 -0.95 -8.10 -12.70
N ARG A 118 -1.43 -9.05 -13.53
CA ARG A 118 -1.87 -8.77 -14.89
C ARG A 118 -2.99 -7.73 -14.93
N GLU A 119 -3.99 -7.88 -14.10
CA GLU A 119 -5.13 -6.95 -14.07
C GLU A 119 -4.74 -5.61 -13.48
N THR A 120 -3.93 -5.61 -12.40
CA THR A 120 -3.42 -4.36 -11.81
C THR A 120 -2.55 -3.57 -12.79
N LEU A 121 -1.78 -4.21 -13.67
CA LEU A 121 -1.02 -3.53 -14.72
C LEU A 121 -1.93 -2.83 -15.73
N LYS A 122 -3.06 -3.42 -16.10
CA LYS A 122 -4.05 -2.75 -16.95
C LYS A 122 -4.63 -1.51 -16.26
N ILE A 123 -5.02 -1.65 -14.98
CA ILE A 123 -5.57 -0.54 -14.19
C ILE A 123 -4.56 0.59 -14.09
N LEU A 124 -3.28 0.29 -13.82
CA LEU A 124 -2.20 1.28 -13.75
C LEU A 124 -2.04 2.02 -15.08
N ASN A 125 -1.98 1.30 -16.19
CA ASN A 125 -1.83 1.88 -17.53
C ASN A 125 -2.99 2.82 -17.88
N LEU A 126 -4.22 2.40 -17.63
CA LEU A 126 -5.42 3.23 -17.83
C LEU A 126 -5.45 4.49 -16.96
N ASN A 127 -4.70 4.49 -15.86
CA ASN A 127 -4.56 5.63 -14.95
C ASN A 127 -3.23 6.40 -15.11
N GLY A 128 -2.57 6.30 -16.26
CA GLY A 128 -1.37 7.12 -16.54
C GLY A 128 -0.13 6.72 -15.74
N PHE A 129 0.00 5.44 -15.39
CA PHE A 129 1.20 4.88 -14.80
C PHE A 129 1.91 3.95 -15.79
N TYR A 130 3.21 4.14 -15.93
CA TYR A 130 4.08 3.26 -16.69
C TYR A 130 4.70 2.20 -15.76
N LYS A 131 4.66 0.92 -16.18
CA LYS A 131 5.29 -0.18 -15.46
C LYS A 131 6.81 -0.11 -15.57
N ASN A 132 7.51 -0.04 -14.44
CA ASN A 132 8.97 -0.17 -14.40
C ASN A 132 9.40 -1.62 -14.18
N LYS A 133 8.83 -2.29 -13.16
CA LYS A 133 9.26 -3.62 -12.76
C LYS A 133 8.14 -4.37 -12.02
N VAL A 134 8.12 -5.68 -12.18
CA VAL A 134 7.43 -6.61 -11.28
C VAL A 134 8.50 -7.30 -10.44
N VAL A 135 8.28 -7.39 -9.13
CA VAL A 135 9.20 -8.01 -8.17
C VAL A 135 8.53 -9.26 -7.60
N LYS A 136 9.29 -10.33 -7.55
CA LYS A 136 8.87 -11.61 -6.98
C LYS A 136 9.24 -11.71 -5.50
N ASP A 137 8.47 -12.49 -4.77
CA ASP A 137 8.79 -12.88 -3.40
C ASP A 137 9.82 -14.03 -3.35
N LEU A 138 10.16 -14.49 -2.15
CA LEU A 138 11.10 -15.58 -1.93
C LEU A 138 10.60 -16.94 -2.47
N ALA A 139 9.29 -17.07 -2.65
CA ALA A 139 8.67 -18.25 -3.28
C ALA A 139 8.57 -18.12 -4.81
N ASN A 140 9.28 -17.14 -5.42
CA ASN A 140 9.31 -16.85 -6.86
C ASN A 140 7.92 -16.49 -7.45
N LYS A 141 6.98 -16.01 -6.62
CA LYS A 141 5.67 -15.53 -7.04
C LYS A 141 5.70 -14.02 -7.22
N ASP A 142 5.06 -13.53 -8.26
CA ASP A 142 4.90 -12.09 -8.48
C ASP A 142 4.16 -11.46 -7.31
N ARG A 143 4.78 -10.45 -6.67
CA ARG A 143 4.28 -9.90 -5.41
C ARG A 143 4.19 -8.38 -5.40
N CYS A 144 5.03 -7.67 -6.11
CA CYS A 144 5.04 -6.22 -6.06
C CYS A 144 5.17 -5.62 -7.47
N ILE A 145 4.44 -4.53 -7.73
CA ILE A 145 4.58 -3.71 -8.93
C ILE A 145 5.25 -2.40 -8.55
N ILE A 146 6.24 -2.01 -9.36
CA ILE A 146 6.83 -0.67 -9.34
C ILE A 146 6.39 0.04 -10.61
N SER A 147 5.80 1.20 -10.48
CA SER A 147 5.33 2.02 -11.59
C SER A 147 5.69 3.48 -11.41
N THR A 148 5.76 4.22 -12.51
CA THR A 148 6.05 5.67 -12.52
C THR A 148 4.86 6.41 -13.11
N LYS A 149 4.46 7.51 -12.47
CA LYS A 149 3.45 8.42 -13.01
C LYS A 149 4.01 9.16 -14.23
N ILE A 150 3.30 9.13 -15.35
CA ILE A 150 3.59 9.86 -16.60
C ILE A 150 3.33 11.35 -16.44
#